data_8f299d736709f0024833b334aa56957f
#
_entry.id   8f299d736709f0024833b334aa56957f
#
_cell.length_a   1.000
_cell.length_b   1.000
_cell.length_c   1.000
_cell.angle_alpha   90.00
_cell.angle_beta   90.00
_cell.angle_gamma   90.00
#
_symmetry.space_group_name_H-M   'P 1'
#
loop_
_entity.id
_entity.type
_entity.pdbx_description
1 polymer ?
#
loop_
_entity_poly.entity_id
_entity_poly.type
_entity_poly.pdbx_seq_one_letter_code
_entity_poly.pdbx_strand_id
1 'polypeptide(L)'
;MFSTDIIYEVVTFSIGDTKSGTKMGKLQLKDPKTNEFLNCILWEEALNRMDSKLFRCGNQLRIVSGSFNEKYNNCLVNALELIKEAKTGIDKQEQARVYQELMNYANKIKDEKLRNFVINIYEDNKEKILVCPAAKMMHHNYIGGLMIHTLECLKYAEVNLQVFFQKLNSDEVFAACLLHDIGKIFEYTIDTESGLIDYDEDFRKEWLTHSQYGFSICMTAGFKRVAKMIAAHHGRADWGAIVDLNEKDLEPIV
;
A
#
# COMPACT_ATOMS: atom_id res chain seq x y z
N MET A 1 21.28 -18.52 5.31
CA MET A 1 21.46 -19.27 6.60
C MET A 1 21.21 -18.29 7.74
N PHE A 2 20.42 -18.65 8.75
CA PHE A 2 20.15 -17.80 9.93
C PHE A 2 21.45 -17.45 10.68
N SER A 3 21.63 -16.16 11.02
CA SER A 3 22.74 -15.69 11.87
C SER A 3 22.29 -14.54 12.76
N THR A 4 22.78 -14.54 14.00
CA THR A 4 22.56 -13.45 14.96
C THR A 4 23.39 -12.19 14.67
N ASP A 5 24.37 -12.28 13.76
CA ASP A 5 25.22 -11.14 13.37
C ASP A 5 24.65 -10.34 12.20
N ILE A 6 23.61 -10.86 11.55
CA ILE A 6 22.97 -10.19 10.42
C ILE A 6 21.92 -9.20 10.95
N ILE A 7 21.95 -7.98 10.37
CA ILE A 7 20.88 -7.00 10.53
C ILE A 7 19.91 -7.22 9.38
N TYR A 8 18.71 -7.67 9.71
CA TYR A 8 17.64 -7.95 8.78
C TYR A 8 16.68 -6.76 8.65
N GLU A 9 16.05 -6.62 7.50
CA GLU A 9 14.95 -5.70 7.28
C GLU A 9 13.61 -6.43 7.40
N VAL A 10 12.66 -5.85 8.13
CA VAL A 10 11.29 -6.37 8.22
C VAL A 10 10.58 -6.16 6.88
N VAL A 11 10.09 -7.24 6.30
CA VAL A 11 9.33 -7.21 5.04
C VAL A 11 7.84 -7.32 5.32
N THR A 12 7.44 -8.31 6.11
CA THR A 12 6.04 -8.52 6.47
C THR A 12 5.89 -9.03 7.89
N PHE A 13 4.77 -8.70 8.50
CA PHE A 13 4.36 -9.29 9.77
C PHE A 13 2.85 -9.51 9.80
N SER A 14 2.41 -10.65 10.32
CA SER A 14 1.02 -10.94 10.56
C SER A 14 0.84 -11.82 11.79
N ILE A 15 -0.28 -11.66 12.49
CA ILE A 15 -0.68 -12.52 13.60
C ILE A 15 -1.85 -13.38 13.13
N GLY A 16 -1.82 -14.65 13.49
CA GLY A 16 -2.90 -15.60 13.21
C GLY A 16 -3.09 -16.56 14.36
N ASP A 17 -4.21 -17.26 14.34
CA ASP A 17 -4.50 -18.30 15.33
C ASP A 17 -3.98 -19.66 14.85
N THR A 18 -3.42 -20.42 15.77
CA THR A 18 -3.07 -21.83 15.54
C THR A 18 -4.32 -22.69 15.64
N LYS A 19 -4.23 -23.96 15.24
CA LYS A 19 -5.31 -24.93 15.40
C LYS A 19 -5.73 -25.16 16.87
N SER A 20 -4.85 -24.84 17.81
CA SER A 20 -5.10 -24.92 19.26
C SER A 20 -5.65 -23.64 19.87
N GLY A 21 -5.86 -22.57 19.05
CA GLY A 21 -6.41 -21.28 19.51
C GLY A 21 -5.37 -20.34 20.13
N THR A 22 -4.08 -20.70 20.11
CA THR A 22 -2.99 -19.79 20.55
C THR A 22 -2.57 -18.83 19.43
N LYS A 23 -2.08 -17.67 19.78
CA LYS A 23 -1.57 -16.70 18.78
C LYS A 23 -0.20 -17.11 18.24
N MET A 24 0.03 -16.82 16.97
CA MET A 24 1.30 -17.05 16.29
C MET A 24 1.60 -15.90 15.35
N GLY A 25 2.77 -15.28 15.49
CA GLY A 25 3.29 -14.28 14.56
C GLY A 25 4.05 -14.95 13.42
N LYS A 26 3.79 -14.51 12.20
CA LYS A 26 4.59 -14.80 11.00
C LYS A 26 5.32 -13.54 10.61
N LEU A 27 6.64 -13.57 10.68
CA LEU A 27 7.51 -12.45 10.35
C LEU A 27 8.41 -12.88 9.19
N GLN A 28 8.45 -12.08 8.14
CA GLN A 28 9.42 -12.26 7.06
C GLN A 28 10.48 -11.17 7.15
N LEU A 29 11.71 -11.59 7.21
CA LEU A 29 12.90 -10.75 7.26
C LEU A 29 13.67 -10.89 5.94
N LYS A 30 14.37 -9.84 5.53
CA LYS A 30 15.24 -9.81 4.36
C LYS A 30 16.65 -9.45 4.79
N ASP A 31 17.63 -10.21 4.33
CA ASP A 31 19.03 -9.80 4.41
C ASP A 31 19.30 -8.74 3.32
N PRO A 32 19.63 -7.50 3.67
CA PRO A 32 19.85 -6.45 2.69
C PRO A 32 21.11 -6.64 1.84
N LYS A 33 22.04 -7.53 2.26
CA LYS A 33 23.27 -7.81 1.51
C LYS A 33 23.08 -8.87 0.44
N THR A 34 22.33 -9.94 0.76
CA THR A 34 22.13 -11.07 -0.16
C THR A 34 20.78 -11.01 -0.88
N ASN A 35 19.85 -10.17 -0.41
CA ASN A 35 18.44 -10.14 -0.80
C ASN A 35 17.67 -11.44 -0.49
N GLU A 36 18.22 -12.33 0.31
CA GLU A 36 17.55 -13.56 0.73
C GLU A 36 16.50 -13.27 1.80
N PHE A 37 15.40 -14.04 1.75
CA PHE A 37 14.32 -13.93 2.72
C PHE A 37 14.45 -15.02 3.80
N LEU A 38 14.20 -14.63 5.05
CA LEU A 38 14.12 -15.49 6.21
C LEU A 38 12.69 -15.47 6.75
N ASN A 39 11.99 -16.61 6.69
CA ASN A 39 10.69 -16.76 7.31
C ASN A 39 10.85 -17.05 8.78
N CYS A 40 10.21 -16.29 9.64
CA CYS A 40 10.29 -16.40 11.07
C CYS A 40 8.93 -16.69 11.68
N ILE A 41 8.90 -17.49 12.74
CA ILE A 41 7.73 -17.77 13.56
C ILE A 41 7.99 -17.26 14.97
N LEU A 42 7.01 -16.54 15.49
CA LEU A 42 6.98 -16.09 16.89
C LEU A 42 5.76 -16.72 17.57
N TRP A 43 6.01 -17.52 18.59
CA TRP A 43 4.93 -18.07 19.40
C TRP A 43 4.37 -17.02 20.36
N GLU A 44 3.16 -17.23 20.84
CA GLU A 44 2.40 -16.29 21.67
C GLU A 44 3.23 -15.72 22.85
N GLU A 45 4.02 -16.54 23.50
CA GLU A 45 4.87 -16.11 24.60
C GLU A 45 5.95 -15.10 24.16
N ALA A 46 6.54 -15.30 22.99
CA ALA A 46 7.51 -14.37 22.40
C ALA A 46 6.83 -13.09 21.93
N LEU A 47 5.65 -13.19 21.32
CA LEU A 47 4.85 -12.05 20.88
C LEU A 47 4.48 -11.13 22.05
N ASN A 48 4.02 -11.71 23.16
CA ASN A 48 3.58 -10.96 24.35
C ASN A 48 4.73 -10.22 25.07
N ARG A 49 5.98 -10.61 24.81
CA ARG A 49 7.18 -9.97 25.39
C ARG A 49 7.73 -8.84 24.51
N MET A 50 7.31 -8.76 23.26
CA MET A 50 7.87 -7.82 22.28
C MET A 50 6.92 -6.65 22.03
N ASP A 51 7.49 -5.46 21.85
CA ASP A 51 6.74 -4.29 21.40
C ASP A 51 6.31 -4.50 19.94
N SER A 52 5.05 -4.29 19.66
CA SER A 52 4.49 -4.38 18.29
C SER A 52 5.21 -3.46 17.29
N LYS A 53 5.77 -2.35 17.76
CA LYS A 53 6.56 -1.42 16.93
C LYS A 53 7.77 -2.08 16.26
N LEU A 54 8.31 -3.16 16.84
CA LEU A 54 9.41 -3.92 16.22
C LEU A 54 9.04 -4.44 14.84
N PHE A 55 7.79 -4.84 14.66
CA PHE A 55 7.33 -5.54 13.45
C PHE A 55 6.96 -4.61 12.29
N ARG A 56 7.19 -3.30 12.44
CA ARG A 56 6.97 -2.34 11.35
C ARG A 56 7.84 -2.67 10.15
N CYS A 57 7.23 -2.73 8.96
CA CYS A 57 7.94 -2.96 7.72
C CYS A 57 9.03 -1.89 7.49
N GLY A 58 10.20 -2.33 7.03
CA GLY A 58 11.38 -1.48 6.85
C GLY A 58 12.22 -1.28 8.11
N ASN A 59 11.75 -1.70 9.30
CA ASN A 59 12.60 -1.71 10.49
C ASN A 59 13.80 -2.63 10.26
N GLN A 60 14.97 -2.21 10.75
CA GLN A 60 16.15 -3.06 10.76
C GLN A 60 16.30 -3.71 12.14
N LEU A 61 16.24 -5.03 12.15
CA LEU A 61 16.26 -5.84 13.36
C LEU A 61 17.45 -6.79 13.38
N ARG A 62 17.90 -7.13 14.60
CA ARG A 62 18.79 -8.24 14.85
C ARG A 62 18.02 -9.32 15.60
N ILE A 63 18.22 -10.58 15.23
CA ILE A 63 17.69 -11.71 15.99
C ILE A 63 18.67 -11.97 17.14
N VAL A 64 18.22 -11.70 18.37
CA VAL A 64 19.02 -11.89 19.58
C VAL A 64 18.98 -13.35 20.03
N SER A 65 17.81 -13.97 19.91
CA SER A 65 17.59 -15.35 20.31
C SER A 65 16.59 -16.03 19.39
N GLY A 66 16.95 -17.21 18.92
CA GLY A 66 16.12 -18.03 18.04
C GLY A 66 16.81 -19.33 17.65
N SER A 67 16.08 -20.19 16.96
CA SER A 67 16.60 -21.46 16.41
C SER A 67 16.06 -21.68 15.00
N PHE A 68 16.90 -22.20 14.12
CA PHE A 68 16.49 -22.55 12.77
C PHE A 68 15.86 -23.96 12.75
N ASN A 69 14.70 -24.07 12.16
CA ASN A 69 13.98 -25.32 11.98
C ASN A 69 14.13 -25.78 10.53
N GLU A 70 15.01 -26.74 10.27
CA GLU A 70 15.30 -27.25 8.93
C GLU A 70 14.07 -27.89 8.27
N LYS A 71 13.25 -28.61 9.07
CA LYS A 71 12.06 -29.31 8.56
C LYS A 71 11.07 -28.38 7.90
N TYR A 72 10.90 -27.16 8.43
CA TYR A 72 9.94 -26.17 7.95
C TYR A 72 10.61 -24.99 7.26
N ASN A 73 11.92 -25.00 7.14
CA ASN A 73 12.72 -23.93 6.55
C ASN A 73 12.36 -22.54 7.11
N ASN A 74 12.27 -22.45 8.42
CA ASN A 74 11.95 -21.21 9.12
C ASN A 74 12.77 -21.02 10.39
N CYS A 75 12.82 -19.81 10.92
CA CYS A 75 13.45 -19.46 12.16
C CYS A 75 12.40 -19.28 13.27
N LEU A 76 12.55 -20.00 14.39
CA LEU A 76 11.76 -19.73 15.60
C LEU A 76 12.46 -18.60 16.35
N VAL A 77 11.79 -17.45 16.46
CA VAL A 77 12.36 -16.24 17.06
C VAL A 77 11.81 -16.04 18.46
N ASN A 78 12.70 -15.88 19.44
CA ASN A 78 12.35 -15.65 20.84
C ASN A 78 12.64 -14.22 21.31
N ALA A 79 13.61 -13.53 20.67
CA ALA A 79 13.95 -12.14 20.96
C ALA A 79 14.52 -11.42 19.74
N LEU A 80 14.12 -10.16 19.60
CA LEU A 80 14.56 -9.24 18.56
C LEU A 80 15.10 -7.96 19.20
N GLU A 81 16.06 -7.35 18.54
CA GLU A 81 16.61 -6.04 18.89
C GLU A 81 16.36 -5.09 17.71
N LEU A 82 15.80 -3.91 18.00
CA LEU A 82 15.67 -2.85 17.02
C LEU A 82 17.02 -2.13 16.83
N ILE A 83 17.54 -2.19 15.62
CA ILE A 83 18.81 -1.53 15.26
C ILE A 83 18.54 -0.17 14.63
N LYS A 84 17.53 -0.11 13.77
CA LYS A 84 17.11 1.14 13.12
C LYS A 84 15.62 1.12 12.86
N GLU A 85 14.97 2.20 13.24
CA GLU A 85 13.55 2.39 13.00
C GLU A 85 13.30 2.83 11.55
N ALA A 86 12.28 2.22 10.93
CA ALA A 86 11.79 2.65 9.62
C ALA A 86 11.10 4.00 9.73
N LYS A 87 10.99 4.69 8.61
CA LYS A 87 10.18 5.90 8.51
C LYS A 87 8.72 5.55 8.81
N THR A 88 8.14 6.16 9.83
CA THR A 88 6.73 5.93 10.21
C THR A 88 5.74 6.55 9.26
N GLY A 89 6.16 7.59 8.58
CA GLY A 89 5.33 8.37 7.68
C GLY A 89 6.00 9.66 7.26
N ILE A 90 5.29 10.47 6.53
CA ILE A 90 5.65 11.84 6.25
C ILE A 90 5.12 12.74 7.36
N ASP A 91 5.86 13.80 7.70
CA ASP A 91 5.43 14.74 8.72
C ASP A 91 4.21 15.59 8.27
N LYS A 92 3.58 16.28 9.20
CA LYS A 92 2.37 17.08 8.92
C LYS A 92 2.57 18.17 7.88
N GLN A 93 3.75 18.75 7.82
CA GLN A 93 4.06 19.80 6.83
C GLN A 93 4.15 19.19 5.43
N GLU A 94 4.83 18.08 5.31
CA GLU A 94 4.93 17.32 4.06
C GLU A 94 3.56 16.76 3.65
N GLN A 95 2.75 16.25 4.58
CA GLN A 95 1.36 15.84 4.29
C GLN A 95 0.55 16.98 3.68
N ALA A 96 0.59 18.17 4.28
CA ALA A 96 -0.13 19.33 3.78
C ALA A 96 0.36 19.75 2.38
N ARG A 97 1.68 19.75 2.16
CA ARG A 97 2.30 20.08 0.87
C ARG A 97 1.88 19.10 -0.23
N VAL A 98 1.99 17.80 0.05
CA VAL A 98 1.64 16.76 -0.95
C VAL A 98 0.14 16.77 -1.23
N TYR A 99 -0.70 16.88 -0.20
CA TYR A 99 -2.14 16.99 -0.40
C TYR A 99 -2.50 18.19 -1.28
N GLN A 100 -1.86 19.34 -1.07
CA GLN A 100 -2.10 20.52 -1.92
C GLN A 100 -1.64 20.29 -3.35
N GLU A 101 -0.53 19.57 -3.60
CA GLU A 101 -0.10 19.22 -4.95
C GLU A 101 -1.12 18.31 -5.64
N LEU A 102 -1.70 17.31 -4.94
CA LEU A 102 -2.77 16.47 -5.47
C LEU A 102 -4.01 17.30 -5.85
N MET A 103 -4.41 18.24 -4.99
CA MET A 103 -5.51 19.14 -5.28
C MET A 103 -5.21 20.07 -6.47
N ASN A 104 -3.96 20.49 -6.64
CA ASN A 104 -3.55 21.27 -7.82
C ASN A 104 -3.69 20.43 -9.10
N TYR A 105 -3.39 19.13 -9.09
CA TYR A 105 -3.65 18.23 -10.22
C TYR A 105 -5.14 18.03 -10.47
N ALA A 106 -5.95 17.87 -9.43
CA ALA A 106 -7.41 17.80 -9.57
C ALA A 106 -7.95 19.08 -10.25
N ASN A 107 -7.43 20.25 -9.91
CA ASN A 107 -7.81 21.52 -10.52
C ASN A 107 -7.32 21.70 -11.98
N LYS A 108 -6.36 20.90 -12.48
CA LYS A 108 -5.99 20.86 -13.90
C LYS A 108 -7.06 20.19 -14.78
N ILE A 109 -7.97 19.40 -14.21
CA ILE A 109 -9.09 18.76 -14.92
C ILE A 109 -10.04 19.84 -15.41
N LYS A 110 -10.24 19.93 -16.73
CA LYS A 110 -11.08 20.95 -17.39
C LYS A 110 -12.55 20.60 -17.34
N ASP A 111 -12.90 19.31 -17.47
CA ASP A 111 -14.27 18.84 -17.29
C ASP A 111 -14.74 19.13 -15.87
N GLU A 112 -15.67 20.07 -15.74
CA GLU A 112 -16.13 20.54 -14.42
C GLU A 112 -16.80 19.45 -13.60
N LYS A 113 -17.55 18.55 -14.23
CA LYS A 113 -18.24 17.46 -13.52
C LYS A 113 -17.24 16.46 -12.98
N LEU A 114 -16.24 16.08 -13.79
CA LEU A 114 -15.19 15.17 -13.39
C LEU A 114 -14.30 15.78 -12.30
N ARG A 115 -13.92 17.05 -12.47
CA ARG A 115 -13.14 17.79 -11.47
C ARG A 115 -13.84 17.83 -10.12
N ASN A 116 -15.11 18.24 -10.09
CA ASN A 116 -15.89 18.35 -8.85
C ASN A 116 -16.07 16.97 -8.21
N PHE A 117 -16.28 15.92 -8.99
CA PHE A 117 -16.34 14.54 -8.48
C PHE A 117 -15.05 14.14 -7.76
N VAL A 118 -13.90 14.38 -8.38
CA VAL A 118 -12.58 14.06 -7.78
C VAL A 118 -12.35 14.89 -6.51
N ILE A 119 -12.58 16.20 -6.59
CA ILE A 119 -12.37 17.12 -5.45
C ILE A 119 -13.24 16.70 -4.25
N ASN A 120 -14.52 16.43 -4.46
CA ASN A 120 -15.42 16.02 -3.38
C ASN A 120 -14.95 14.73 -2.70
N ILE A 121 -14.50 13.73 -3.47
CA ILE A 121 -13.96 12.50 -2.88
C ILE A 121 -12.76 12.80 -1.99
N TYR A 122 -11.85 13.67 -2.42
CA TYR A 122 -10.66 14.03 -1.66
C TYR A 122 -10.99 14.84 -0.40
N GLU A 123 -11.92 15.79 -0.51
CA GLU A 123 -12.34 16.62 0.63
C GLU A 123 -13.11 15.80 1.68
N ASP A 124 -14.06 14.98 1.25
CA ASP A 124 -14.88 14.13 2.13
C ASP A 124 -14.04 13.07 2.87
N ASN A 125 -12.91 12.66 2.29
CA ASN A 125 -12.06 11.60 2.85
C ASN A 125 -10.67 12.09 3.28
N LYS A 126 -10.47 13.38 3.42
CA LYS A 126 -9.17 14.00 3.67
C LYS A 126 -8.39 13.35 4.81
N GLU A 127 -9.02 13.19 5.97
CA GLU A 127 -8.36 12.62 7.15
C GLU A 127 -7.84 11.18 6.91
N LYS A 128 -8.60 10.37 6.18
CA LYS A 128 -8.19 9.01 5.81
C LYS A 128 -7.05 9.02 4.79
N ILE A 129 -7.13 9.91 3.79
CA ILE A 129 -6.09 10.06 2.75
C ILE A 129 -4.76 10.48 3.36
N LEU A 130 -4.76 11.40 4.33
CA LEU A 130 -3.55 11.90 4.97
C LEU A 130 -2.74 10.80 5.69
N VAL A 131 -3.40 9.75 6.18
CA VAL A 131 -2.73 8.68 6.92
C VAL A 131 -2.58 7.38 6.13
N CYS A 132 -3.31 7.20 5.01
CA CYS A 132 -3.34 5.95 4.27
C CYS A 132 -1.98 5.59 3.67
N PRO A 133 -1.48 4.34 3.83
CA PRO A 133 -0.32 3.83 3.11
C PRO A 133 -0.72 3.43 1.69
N ALA A 134 0.25 3.36 0.77
CA ALA A 134 0.01 2.86 -0.57
C ALA A 134 -0.08 1.33 -0.64
N ALA A 135 0.53 0.63 0.31
CA ALA A 135 0.54 -0.82 0.37
C ALA A 135 0.77 -1.31 1.80
N LYS A 136 0.39 -2.57 2.08
CA LYS A 136 0.71 -3.22 3.35
C LYS A 136 2.19 -3.64 3.45
N MET A 137 2.80 -4.05 2.33
CA MET A 137 4.10 -4.73 2.32
C MET A 137 5.07 -4.26 1.23
N MET A 138 4.64 -3.37 0.36
CA MET A 138 5.45 -2.88 -0.76
C MET A 138 5.97 -1.46 -0.49
N HIS A 139 6.48 -0.77 -1.52
CA HIS A 139 6.90 0.61 -1.40
C HIS A 139 5.76 1.53 -0.91
N HIS A 140 6.11 2.61 -0.22
CA HIS A 140 5.18 3.56 0.41
C HIS A 140 4.22 2.94 1.44
N ASN A 141 4.65 1.89 2.14
CA ASN A 141 3.95 1.22 3.23
C ASN A 141 4.08 1.96 4.59
N TYR A 142 3.89 3.26 4.58
CA TYR A 142 3.98 4.15 5.73
C TYR A 142 2.84 5.19 5.70
N ILE A 143 2.59 5.86 6.82
CA ILE A 143 1.56 6.89 6.96
C ILE A 143 1.77 7.99 5.92
N GLY A 144 0.73 8.25 5.10
CA GLY A 144 0.75 9.19 3.99
C GLY A 144 1.38 8.66 2.70
N GLY A 145 1.75 7.37 2.68
CA GLY A 145 2.36 6.72 1.51
C GLY A 145 1.48 6.74 0.27
N LEU A 146 0.15 6.62 0.44
CA LEU A 146 -0.81 6.71 -0.67
C LEU A 146 -0.69 8.02 -1.43
N MET A 147 -0.58 9.14 -0.72
CA MET A 147 -0.45 10.46 -1.36
C MET A 147 0.86 10.59 -2.14
N ILE A 148 1.97 10.08 -1.61
CA ILE A 148 3.26 10.09 -2.30
C ILE A 148 3.18 9.25 -3.57
N HIS A 149 2.66 8.02 -3.48
CA HIS A 149 2.45 7.14 -4.62
C HIS A 149 1.59 7.80 -5.70
N THR A 150 0.44 8.35 -5.32
CA THR A 150 -0.46 9.04 -6.24
C THR A 150 0.21 10.23 -6.92
N LEU A 151 1.00 11.01 -6.18
CA LEU A 151 1.73 12.15 -6.74
C LEU A 151 2.82 11.71 -7.73
N GLU A 152 3.51 10.60 -7.46
CA GLU A 152 4.47 10.01 -8.39
C GLU A 152 3.78 9.56 -9.68
N CYS A 153 2.64 8.85 -9.58
CA CYS A 153 1.83 8.47 -10.74
C CYS A 153 1.42 9.69 -11.57
N LEU A 154 0.96 10.77 -10.95
CA LEU A 154 0.58 12.01 -11.64
C LEU A 154 1.76 12.66 -12.36
N LYS A 155 2.94 12.68 -11.76
CA LYS A 155 4.15 13.21 -12.40
C LYS A 155 4.58 12.38 -13.61
N TYR A 156 4.51 11.05 -13.51
CA TYR A 156 4.76 10.17 -14.64
C TYR A 156 3.71 10.35 -15.75
N ALA A 157 2.44 10.47 -15.38
CA ALA A 157 1.37 10.71 -16.33
C ALA A 157 1.54 12.06 -17.06
N GLU A 158 1.92 13.12 -16.37
CA GLU A 158 2.15 14.45 -16.95
C GLU A 158 3.26 14.41 -18.01
N VAL A 159 4.36 13.69 -17.76
CA VAL A 159 5.43 13.49 -18.76
C VAL A 159 4.93 12.70 -19.96
N ASN A 160 4.18 11.63 -19.74
CA ASN A 160 3.62 10.82 -20.84
C ASN A 160 2.60 11.60 -21.67
N LEU A 161 1.78 12.44 -21.05
CA LEU A 161 0.84 13.32 -21.75
C LEU A 161 1.54 14.30 -22.70
N GLN A 162 2.75 14.76 -22.38
CA GLN A 162 3.54 15.62 -23.27
C GLN A 162 3.96 14.87 -24.55
N VAL A 163 4.25 13.57 -24.45
CA VAL A 163 4.64 12.74 -25.59
C VAL A 163 3.44 12.26 -26.41
N PHE A 164 2.34 11.91 -25.74
CA PHE A 164 1.15 11.28 -26.34
C PHE A 164 -0.09 12.16 -26.35
N PHE A 165 0.07 13.49 -26.25
CA PHE A 165 -1.03 14.45 -26.07
C PHE A 165 -2.17 14.34 -27.09
N GLN A 166 -1.88 13.87 -28.33
CA GLN A 166 -2.89 13.71 -29.37
C GLN A 166 -3.80 12.49 -29.20
N LYS A 167 -3.41 11.55 -28.34
CA LYS A 167 -4.08 10.25 -28.17
C LYS A 167 -4.80 10.10 -26.84
N LEU A 168 -4.50 10.98 -25.87
CA LEU A 168 -4.96 10.85 -24.50
C LEU A 168 -5.81 12.02 -24.07
N ASN A 169 -6.86 11.72 -23.32
CA ASN A 169 -7.62 12.74 -22.61
C ASN A 169 -6.93 13.01 -21.24
N SER A 170 -6.29 14.18 -21.12
CA SER A 170 -5.58 14.56 -19.89
C SER A 170 -6.47 14.58 -18.65
N ASP A 171 -7.74 14.98 -18.80
CA ASP A 171 -8.68 15.05 -17.68
C ASP A 171 -8.97 13.66 -17.12
N GLU A 172 -9.20 12.67 -18.00
CA GLU A 172 -9.45 11.29 -17.62
C GLU A 172 -8.19 10.63 -17.02
N VAL A 173 -7.00 10.93 -17.57
CA VAL A 173 -5.73 10.41 -17.05
C VAL A 173 -5.46 10.95 -15.65
N PHE A 174 -5.57 12.26 -15.42
CA PHE A 174 -5.39 12.83 -14.09
C PHE A 174 -6.41 12.30 -13.08
N ALA A 175 -7.69 12.18 -13.49
CA ALA A 175 -8.71 11.61 -12.63
C ALA A 175 -8.42 10.12 -12.30
N ALA A 176 -7.97 9.34 -13.28
CA ALA A 176 -7.60 7.96 -13.05
C ALA A 176 -6.41 7.85 -12.08
N CYS A 177 -5.35 8.65 -12.25
CA CYS A 177 -4.23 8.69 -11.30
C CYS A 177 -4.66 9.07 -9.89
N LEU A 178 -5.58 10.05 -9.74
CA LEU A 178 -6.07 10.48 -8.43
C LEU A 178 -6.93 9.42 -7.74
N LEU A 179 -7.64 8.57 -8.51
CA LEU A 179 -8.67 7.68 -8.00
C LEU A 179 -8.31 6.19 -8.05
N HIS A 180 -7.20 5.75 -8.73
CA HIS A 180 -6.93 4.34 -8.95
C HIS A 180 -6.86 3.53 -7.64
N ASP A 181 -6.28 4.13 -6.63
CA ASP A 181 -6.02 3.53 -5.33
C ASP A 181 -6.92 4.10 -4.20
N ILE A 182 -7.91 4.93 -4.52
CA ILE A 182 -8.72 5.61 -3.50
C ILE A 182 -9.44 4.65 -2.55
N GLY A 183 -9.80 3.46 -3.00
CA GLY A 183 -10.43 2.45 -2.16
C GLY A 183 -9.55 1.94 -1.02
N LYS A 184 -8.23 2.13 -1.09
CA LYS A 184 -7.28 1.75 -0.02
C LYS A 184 -7.55 2.45 1.31
N ILE A 185 -8.15 3.65 1.28
CA ILE A 185 -8.55 4.37 2.50
C ILE A 185 -9.64 3.65 3.32
N PHE A 186 -10.29 2.66 2.72
CA PHE A 186 -11.28 1.79 3.35
C PHE A 186 -10.78 0.36 3.49
N GLU A 187 -9.88 -0.07 2.60
CA GLU A 187 -9.32 -1.43 2.60
C GLU A 187 -8.32 -1.65 3.73
N TYR A 188 -7.66 -0.58 4.21
CA TYR A 188 -6.65 -0.67 5.26
C TYR A 188 -7.11 -0.06 6.58
N THR A 189 -6.75 -0.75 7.67
CA THR A 189 -6.71 -0.20 9.02
C THR A 189 -5.26 0.16 9.37
N ILE A 190 -5.06 1.27 10.09
CA ILE A 190 -3.72 1.78 10.40
C ILE A 190 -3.68 2.14 11.87
N ASP A 191 -2.79 1.49 12.59
CA ASP A 191 -2.40 1.95 13.92
C ASP A 191 -1.35 3.07 13.78
N THR A 192 -1.76 4.31 14.04
CA THR A 192 -0.91 5.48 13.85
C THR A 192 0.22 5.58 14.87
N GLU A 193 0.16 4.85 16.00
CA GLU A 193 1.23 4.81 17.00
C GLU A 193 2.32 3.81 16.61
N SER A 194 1.94 2.57 16.31
CA SER A 194 2.88 1.53 15.92
C SER A 194 3.26 1.59 14.44
N GLY A 195 2.44 2.23 13.59
CA GLY A 195 2.57 2.22 12.14
C GLY A 195 2.25 0.85 11.50
N LEU A 196 1.60 -0.04 12.25
CA LEU A 196 1.15 -1.32 11.71
C LEU A 196 -0.06 -1.11 10.80
N ILE A 197 -0.02 -1.82 9.67
CA ILE A 197 -1.05 -1.78 8.64
C ILE A 197 -1.69 -3.16 8.57
N ASP A 198 -3.01 -3.21 8.62
CA ASP A 198 -3.79 -4.42 8.39
C ASP A 198 -4.94 -4.17 7.43
N TYR A 199 -5.63 -5.21 7.04
CA TYR A 199 -6.82 -5.11 6.21
C TYR A 199 -8.06 -4.90 7.06
N ASP A 200 -8.99 -4.08 6.57
CA ASP A 200 -10.34 -3.99 7.10
C ASP A 200 -11.14 -5.20 6.63
N GLU A 201 -11.51 -6.07 7.58
CA GLU A 201 -12.21 -7.33 7.28
C GLU A 201 -13.62 -7.10 6.74
N ASP A 202 -14.31 -6.05 7.20
CA ASP A 202 -15.68 -5.77 6.77
C ASP A 202 -15.69 -5.18 5.37
N PHE A 203 -14.76 -4.27 5.06
CA PHE A 203 -14.58 -3.77 3.69
C PHE A 203 -14.28 -4.91 2.70
N ARG A 204 -13.40 -5.84 3.07
CA ARG A 204 -13.03 -6.97 2.20
C ARG A 204 -14.19 -7.94 1.96
N LYS A 205 -15.10 -8.10 2.90
CA LYS A 205 -16.30 -8.90 2.72
C LYS A 205 -17.27 -8.26 1.72
N GLU A 206 -17.37 -6.93 1.71
CA GLU A 206 -18.27 -6.20 0.83
C GLU A 206 -17.67 -5.92 -0.55
N TRP A 207 -16.42 -5.50 -0.61
CA TRP A 207 -15.82 -4.93 -1.81
C TRP A 207 -14.71 -5.78 -2.43
N LEU A 208 -14.20 -6.78 -1.80
CA LEU A 208 -13.09 -7.63 -2.22
C LEU A 208 -11.75 -6.86 -2.38
N THR A 209 -11.70 -5.76 -3.14
CA THR A 209 -10.50 -4.96 -3.38
C THR A 209 -10.77 -3.46 -3.53
N HIS A 210 -9.74 -2.62 -3.27
CA HIS A 210 -9.79 -1.18 -3.53
C HIS A 210 -10.10 -0.83 -5.00
N SER A 211 -9.62 -1.67 -5.95
CA SER A 211 -9.89 -1.46 -7.38
C SER A 211 -11.37 -1.57 -7.72
N GLN A 212 -12.07 -2.52 -7.10
CA GLN A 212 -13.53 -2.69 -7.29
C GLN A 212 -14.31 -1.52 -6.72
N TYR A 213 -13.89 -0.99 -5.57
CA TYR A 213 -14.47 0.23 -5.01
C TYR A 213 -14.30 1.41 -5.96
N GLY A 214 -13.05 1.72 -6.37
CA GLY A 214 -12.74 2.82 -7.28
C GLY A 214 -13.48 2.71 -8.63
N PHE A 215 -13.50 1.49 -9.20
CA PHE A 215 -14.28 1.21 -10.41
C PHE A 215 -15.77 1.52 -10.21
N SER A 216 -16.37 1.04 -9.12
CA SER A 216 -17.80 1.17 -8.85
C SER A 216 -18.24 2.62 -8.70
N ILE A 217 -17.52 3.43 -7.93
CA ILE A 217 -17.87 4.85 -7.73
C ILE A 217 -17.78 5.64 -9.03
N CYS A 218 -16.77 5.41 -9.87
CA CYS A 218 -16.62 6.07 -11.16
C CYS A 218 -17.71 5.62 -12.16
N MET A 219 -18.06 4.34 -12.18
CA MET A 219 -19.15 3.82 -13.03
C MET A 219 -20.49 4.43 -12.63
N THR A 220 -20.79 4.49 -11.32
CA THR A 220 -22.03 5.07 -10.79
C THR A 220 -22.15 6.57 -11.12
N ALA A 221 -21.02 7.29 -11.07
CA ALA A 221 -20.96 8.71 -11.44
C ALA A 221 -20.97 8.95 -12.95
N GLY A 222 -20.92 7.90 -13.78
CA GLY A 222 -20.97 7.97 -15.24
C GLY A 222 -19.62 8.16 -15.94
N PHE A 223 -18.50 8.16 -15.20
CA PHE A 223 -17.14 8.30 -15.73
C PHE A 223 -16.54 6.95 -16.17
N LYS A 224 -17.18 6.35 -17.19
CA LYS A 224 -16.89 4.98 -17.63
C LYS A 224 -15.44 4.74 -18.06
N ARG A 225 -14.79 5.73 -18.70
CA ARG A 225 -13.39 5.58 -19.15
C ARG A 225 -12.42 5.61 -17.97
N VAL A 226 -12.63 6.53 -17.02
CA VAL A 226 -11.86 6.56 -15.76
C VAL A 226 -12.06 5.25 -15.00
N ALA A 227 -13.29 4.75 -14.87
CA ALA A 227 -13.59 3.48 -14.25
C ALA A 227 -12.83 2.31 -14.93
N LYS A 228 -12.78 2.27 -16.28
CA LYS A 228 -12.03 1.24 -17.03
C LYS A 228 -10.53 1.30 -16.73
N MET A 229 -9.94 2.49 -16.66
CA MET A 229 -8.54 2.67 -16.29
C MET A 229 -8.27 2.12 -14.89
N ILE A 230 -9.11 2.46 -13.90
CA ILE A 230 -9.02 1.95 -12.54
C ILE A 230 -9.15 0.42 -12.51
N ALA A 231 -10.09 -0.16 -13.26
CA ALA A 231 -10.27 -1.61 -13.33
C ALA A 231 -9.03 -2.36 -13.83
N ALA A 232 -8.21 -1.71 -14.64
CA ALA A 232 -7.05 -2.32 -15.30
C ALA A 232 -5.69 -1.90 -14.73
N HIS A 233 -5.63 -0.99 -13.73
CA HIS A 233 -4.36 -0.37 -13.30
C HIS A 233 -3.32 -1.37 -12.76
N HIS A 234 -3.72 -2.53 -12.24
CA HIS A 234 -2.79 -3.61 -11.88
C HIS A 234 -2.24 -4.37 -13.11
N GLY A 235 -2.74 -4.11 -14.31
CA GLY A 235 -2.29 -4.66 -15.57
C GLY A 235 -2.76 -6.09 -15.85
N ARG A 236 -2.74 -6.97 -14.87
CA ARG A 236 -3.07 -8.41 -15.00
C ARG A 236 -4.03 -8.85 -13.89
N ALA A 237 -4.93 -9.80 -14.22
CA ALA A 237 -5.90 -10.34 -13.27
C ALA A 237 -5.23 -11.04 -12.08
N ASP A 238 -4.11 -11.76 -12.30
CA ASP A 238 -3.35 -12.41 -11.23
C ASP A 238 -2.62 -11.43 -10.30
N TRP A 239 -2.55 -10.15 -10.67
CA TRP A 239 -2.05 -9.04 -9.86
C TRP A 239 -3.18 -8.18 -9.25
N GLY A 240 -4.44 -8.53 -9.49
CA GLY A 240 -5.60 -7.85 -8.92
C GLY A 240 -6.35 -6.92 -9.86
N ALA A 241 -6.01 -6.91 -11.17
CA ALA A 241 -6.82 -6.18 -12.15
C ALA A 241 -8.21 -6.83 -12.27
N ILE A 242 -9.25 -6.00 -12.38
CA ILE A 242 -10.62 -6.46 -12.65
C ILE A 242 -10.75 -6.91 -14.11
N VAL A 243 -10.02 -6.25 -14.99
CA VAL A 243 -9.94 -6.57 -16.43
C VAL A 243 -8.49 -6.58 -16.85
N ASP A 244 -8.10 -7.56 -17.68
CA ASP A 244 -6.77 -7.57 -18.28
C ASP A 244 -6.65 -6.45 -19.31
N LEU A 245 -5.43 -5.88 -19.39
CA LEU A 245 -5.06 -4.99 -20.48
C LEU A 245 -5.01 -5.78 -21.79
N ASN A 246 -5.84 -5.40 -22.74
CA ASN A 246 -5.79 -5.94 -24.08
C ASN A 246 -4.91 -5.02 -24.95
N GLU A 247 -4.01 -5.57 -25.77
CA GLU A 247 -3.16 -4.82 -26.70
C GLU A 247 -3.93 -3.86 -27.63
N LYS A 248 -5.21 -4.14 -27.88
CA LYS A 248 -6.08 -3.27 -28.68
C LYS A 248 -6.64 -2.08 -27.90
N ASP A 249 -6.60 -2.13 -26.58
CA ASP A 249 -7.09 -1.10 -25.67
C ASP A 249 -5.95 -0.28 -25.05
N LEU A 250 -4.77 -0.27 -25.68
CA LEU A 250 -3.59 0.52 -25.29
C LEU A 250 -3.87 2.04 -25.33
N GLU A 251 -4.88 2.45 -24.62
CA GLU A 251 -4.84 3.76 -23.98
C GLU A 251 -3.88 3.60 -22.81
N PRO A 252 -2.82 4.41 -22.75
CA PRO A 252 -1.88 4.35 -21.66
C PRO A 252 -2.64 4.54 -20.37
N ILE A 253 -2.53 3.54 -19.58
CA ILE A 253 -3.11 3.44 -18.27
C ILE A 253 -2.05 3.95 -17.31
N VAL A 254 -2.50 4.60 -16.35
CA VAL A 254 -1.76 5.08 -15.19
C VAL A 254 -0.88 3.99 -14.59
#